data_5727b516cb91113878f8591e5d12ca6b
#
_entry.id   5727b516cb91113878f8591e5d12ca6b
#
_cell.length_a   1.000
_cell.length_b   1.000
_cell.length_c   1.000
_cell.angle_alpha   90.00
_cell.angle_beta   90.00
_cell.angle_gamma   90.00
#
_symmetry.space_group_name_H-M   'P 1'
#
loop_
_entity.id
_entity.type
_entity.pdbx_description
1 polymer ?
#
loop_
_entity_poly.entity_id
_entity_poly.type
_entity_poly.pdbx_seq_one_letter_code
_entity_poly.pdbx_strand_id
1 'polypeptide(L)'
;PVVTSTLTYAWVVTNNVQVYANPGDATPVRSLGAGFLYVSLADAKPIVLGDQTWYLINAGEYVNAKDLAIVRPTAFRGITLTSTPDKPFGWMVYSVRASATAGGTAAKDGKLFARYQPITVLEEKTSGDLIWYRVGENQWVDQKKVALVTPAPRPAGVAPADKWLDV
;
A
#
# COMPACT_ATOMS: atom_id res chain seq x y z
N PRO A 1 -17.89 8.50 10.82
CA PRO A 1 -16.64 8.55 11.60
C PRO A 1 -15.67 7.49 11.07
N VAL A 2 -14.48 7.93 10.64
CA VAL A 2 -13.43 7.02 10.25
C VAL A 2 -12.88 6.40 11.53
N VAL A 3 -13.10 5.11 11.73
CA VAL A 3 -12.46 4.37 12.82
C VAL A 3 -10.99 4.24 12.46
N THR A 4 -10.16 5.07 13.03
CA THR A 4 -8.72 4.91 12.96
C THR A 4 -8.33 3.81 13.94
N SER A 5 -7.80 2.69 13.44
CA SER A 5 -7.22 1.67 14.31
C SER A 5 -6.06 2.31 15.09
N THR A 6 -6.10 2.21 16.42
CA THR A 6 -4.99 2.62 17.29
C THR A 6 -3.87 1.58 17.34
N LEU A 7 -4.10 0.41 16.73
CA LEU A 7 -3.14 -0.69 16.73
C LEU A 7 -2.02 -0.41 15.72
N THR A 8 -0.80 -0.65 16.15
CA THR A 8 0.38 -0.68 15.30
C THR A 8 0.64 -2.12 14.89
N TYR A 9 0.95 -2.33 13.63
CA TYR A 9 1.25 -3.65 13.07
C TYR A 9 2.68 -3.70 12.58
N ALA A 10 3.26 -4.88 12.61
CA ALA A 10 4.54 -5.16 11.99
C ALA A 10 4.45 -6.40 11.09
N TRP A 11 5.11 -6.33 9.94
CA TRP A 11 5.36 -7.50 9.11
C TRP A 11 6.57 -8.24 9.65
N VAL A 12 6.45 -9.56 9.75
CA VAL A 12 7.53 -10.47 10.13
C VAL A 12 8.40 -10.70 8.90
N VAL A 13 9.65 -10.20 8.92
CA VAL A 13 10.51 -10.16 7.71
C VAL A 13 11.26 -11.47 7.44
N THR A 14 11.31 -12.37 8.43
CA THR A 14 11.96 -13.68 8.32
C THR A 14 11.04 -14.79 8.77
N ASN A 15 11.29 -16.04 8.33
CA ASN A 15 10.53 -17.20 8.79
C ASN A 15 11.00 -17.66 10.17
N ASN A 16 10.10 -18.30 10.92
CA ASN A 16 10.39 -18.93 12.21
C ASN A 16 11.03 -18.00 13.24
N VAL A 17 10.59 -16.74 13.25
CA VAL A 17 11.05 -15.73 14.21
C VAL A 17 10.78 -16.19 15.63
N GLN A 18 11.79 -16.05 16.48
CA GLN A 18 11.73 -16.48 17.88
C GLN A 18 11.02 -15.46 18.74
N VAL A 19 10.16 -15.93 19.61
CA VAL A 19 9.41 -15.14 20.62
C VAL A 19 9.96 -15.46 22.00
N TYR A 20 10.14 -14.45 22.81
CA TYR A 20 10.75 -14.53 24.13
C TYR A 20 9.80 -14.03 25.22
N ALA A 21 9.93 -14.58 26.44
CA ALA A 21 9.15 -14.14 27.59
C ALA A 21 9.57 -12.73 28.07
N ASN A 22 10.87 -12.42 27.95
CA ASN A 22 11.41 -11.08 28.27
C ASN A 22 12.44 -10.66 27.23
N PRO A 23 12.64 -9.35 27.02
CA PRO A 23 13.74 -8.85 26.21
C PRO A 23 15.09 -9.37 26.73
N GLY A 24 15.91 -9.91 25.84
CA GLY A 24 17.24 -10.41 26.17
C GLY A 24 17.32 -11.83 26.69
N ASP A 25 16.20 -12.53 26.87
CA ASP A 25 16.20 -13.95 27.24
C ASP A 25 17.00 -14.78 26.23
N ALA A 26 17.76 -15.74 26.70
CA ALA A 26 18.53 -16.65 25.84
C ALA A 26 17.67 -17.74 25.20
N THR A 27 16.56 -18.12 25.84
CA THR A 27 15.69 -19.21 25.39
C THR A 27 14.34 -18.67 24.91
N PRO A 28 13.95 -18.93 23.66
CA PRO A 28 12.63 -18.56 23.17
C PRO A 28 11.54 -19.43 23.79
N VAL A 29 10.35 -18.86 23.96
CA VAL A 29 9.17 -19.59 24.43
C VAL A 29 8.41 -20.26 23.28
N ARG A 30 8.51 -19.71 22.07
CA ARG A 30 7.94 -20.27 20.85
C ARG A 30 8.51 -19.60 19.59
N SER A 31 8.07 -20.08 18.43
CA SER A 31 8.32 -19.48 17.12
C SER A 31 7.03 -18.99 16.47
N LEU A 32 7.09 -17.93 15.63
CA LEU A 32 5.96 -17.43 14.79
C LEU A 32 5.95 -18.34 13.57
N GLY A 33 6.21 -19.25 13.18
CA GLY A 33 6.10 -20.04 11.94
C GLY A 33 6.66 -19.34 10.70
N ALA A 34 6.30 -19.90 9.55
CA ALA A 34 6.77 -19.42 8.26
C ALA A 34 5.61 -18.84 7.44
N GLY A 35 5.94 -17.97 6.47
CA GLY A 35 5.01 -17.39 5.52
C GLY A 35 4.85 -15.88 5.66
N PHE A 36 3.80 -15.37 5.05
CA PHE A 36 3.49 -13.94 5.05
C PHE A 36 2.71 -13.56 6.31
N LEU A 37 3.43 -13.19 7.36
CA LEU A 37 2.88 -12.99 8.69
C LEU A 37 2.91 -11.53 9.11
N TYR A 38 1.83 -11.09 9.75
CA TYR A 38 1.75 -9.84 10.48
C TYR A 38 1.47 -10.10 11.95
N VAL A 39 2.03 -9.24 12.79
CA VAL A 39 1.74 -9.20 14.22
C VAL A 39 1.24 -7.81 14.61
N SER A 40 0.31 -7.74 15.55
CA SER A 40 -0.03 -6.49 16.20
C SER A 40 0.98 -6.22 17.32
N LEU A 41 1.39 -4.97 17.47
CA LEU A 41 2.19 -4.55 18.59
C LEU A 41 1.26 -4.17 19.74
N ALA A 42 1.42 -4.82 20.89
CA ALA A 42 0.66 -4.49 22.09
C ALA A 42 1.04 -3.09 22.63
N ASP A 43 2.32 -2.69 22.41
CA ASP A 43 2.80 -1.33 22.61
C ASP A 43 3.61 -0.93 21.37
N ALA A 44 3.30 0.24 20.81
CA ALA A 44 4.06 0.82 19.71
C ALA A 44 5.46 1.31 20.16
N LYS A 45 5.67 1.46 21.46
CA LYS A 45 6.93 1.93 22.02
C LYS A 45 7.87 0.74 22.25
N PRO A 46 9.04 0.72 21.62
CA PRO A 46 9.99 -0.37 21.79
C PRO A 46 10.68 -0.32 23.16
N ILE A 47 11.16 -1.49 23.61
CA ILE A 47 12.07 -1.63 24.74
C ILE A 47 13.48 -1.76 24.18
N VAL A 48 14.40 -0.93 24.67
CA VAL A 48 15.81 -0.98 24.32
C VAL A 48 16.58 -1.63 25.47
N LEU A 49 17.31 -2.70 25.17
CA LEU A 49 18.17 -3.41 26.11
C LEU A 49 19.56 -3.59 25.49
N GLY A 50 20.53 -2.83 25.96
CA GLY A 50 21.86 -2.77 25.33
C GLY A 50 21.77 -2.22 23.89
N ASP A 51 22.30 -2.98 22.97
CA ASP A 51 22.27 -2.70 21.52
C ASP A 51 21.03 -3.28 20.79
N GLN A 52 20.14 -3.95 21.53
CA GLN A 52 18.97 -4.61 20.98
C GLN A 52 17.69 -3.84 21.27
N THR A 53 16.78 -3.88 20.31
CA THR A 53 15.45 -3.29 20.43
C THR A 53 14.41 -4.38 20.32
N TRP A 54 13.38 -4.32 21.16
CA TRP A 54 12.35 -5.34 21.30
C TRP A 54 10.95 -4.74 21.24
N TYR A 55 10.01 -5.47 20.66
CA TYR A 55 8.60 -5.12 20.65
C TYR A 55 7.76 -6.17 21.37
N LEU A 56 6.81 -5.68 22.16
CA LEU A 56 5.78 -6.49 22.80
C LEU A 56 4.68 -6.79 21.75
N ILE A 57 4.48 -8.06 21.42
CA ILE A 57 3.44 -8.50 20.48
C ILE A 57 2.20 -9.04 21.18
N ASN A 58 2.37 -9.62 22.37
CA ASN A 58 1.32 -10.06 23.29
C ASN A 58 1.81 -9.93 24.73
N ALA A 59 0.92 -10.07 25.71
CA ALA A 59 1.33 -10.07 27.11
C ALA A 59 2.41 -11.15 27.37
N GLY A 60 3.61 -10.71 27.78
CA GLY A 60 4.75 -11.58 28.01
C GLY A 60 5.36 -12.20 26.75
N GLU A 61 5.14 -11.63 25.57
CA GLU A 61 5.72 -12.11 24.31
C GLU A 61 6.45 -10.99 23.57
N TYR A 62 7.75 -11.14 23.44
CA TYR A 62 8.63 -10.16 22.84
C TYR A 62 9.33 -10.71 21.59
N VAL A 63 9.46 -9.85 20.58
CA VAL A 63 10.19 -10.13 19.35
C VAL A 63 11.26 -9.07 19.13
N ASN A 64 12.43 -9.48 18.64
CA ASN A 64 13.50 -8.53 18.33
C ASN A 64 13.10 -7.67 17.12
N ALA A 65 13.36 -6.38 17.20
CA ALA A 65 13.00 -5.40 16.17
C ALA A 65 13.62 -5.69 14.80
N LYS A 66 14.78 -6.36 14.74
CA LYS A 66 15.45 -6.75 13.49
C LYS A 66 14.59 -7.69 12.62
N ASP A 67 13.69 -8.44 13.25
CA ASP A 67 12.83 -9.43 12.60
C ASP A 67 11.44 -8.85 12.22
N LEU A 68 11.24 -7.54 12.47
CA LEU A 68 9.99 -6.84 12.26
C LEU A 68 10.17 -5.61 11.38
N ALA A 69 9.26 -5.42 10.42
CA ALA A 69 9.11 -4.17 9.68
C ALA A 69 7.79 -3.50 10.10
N ILE A 70 7.89 -2.34 10.75
CA ILE A 70 6.71 -1.61 11.22
C ILE A 70 5.87 -1.17 10.02
N VAL A 71 4.61 -1.55 10.02
CA VAL A 71 3.63 -1.18 9.00
C VAL A 71 2.92 0.10 9.44
N ARG A 72 3.05 1.11 8.60
CA ARG A 72 2.25 2.32 8.75
C ARG A 72 1.03 2.21 7.84
N PRO A 73 -0.19 2.22 8.39
CA PRO A 73 -1.39 2.23 7.57
C PRO A 73 -1.33 3.40 6.59
N THR A 74 -1.74 3.14 5.36
CA THR A 74 -1.82 4.21 4.37
C THR A 74 -2.90 5.22 4.76
N ALA A 75 -2.61 6.51 4.56
CA ALA A 75 -3.61 7.56 4.67
C ALA A 75 -4.50 7.66 3.42
N PHE A 76 -4.26 6.82 2.42
CA PHE A 76 -5.06 6.80 1.20
C PHE A 76 -6.51 6.45 1.51
N ARG A 77 -7.44 7.29 1.03
CA ARG A 77 -8.90 7.18 1.25
C ARG A 77 -9.68 7.20 -0.06
N GLY A 78 -8.98 7.10 -1.19
CA GLY A 78 -9.58 7.32 -2.48
C GLY A 78 -9.84 8.80 -2.76
N ILE A 79 -10.75 9.06 -3.68
CA ILE A 79 -11.22 10.42 -4.02
C ILE A 79 -12.75 10.45 -3.93
N THR A 80 -13.28 11.62 -3.60
CA THR A 80 -14.73 11.84 -3.68
C THR A 80 -15.06 12.33 -5.09
N LEU A 81 -15.91 11.62 -5.78
CA LEU A 81 -16.43 12.03 -7.07
C LEU A 81 -17.72 12.83 -6.88
N THR A 82 -17.80 14.01 -7.47
CA THR A 82 -19.03 14.84 -7.48
C THR A 82 -19.86 14.62 -8.75
N SER A 83 -19.26 13.99 -9.76
CA SER A 83 -19.90 13.56 -11.00
C SER A 83 -19.18 12.32 -11.53
N THR A 84 -19.83 11.58 -12.43
CA THR A 84 -19.16 10.49 -13.14
C THR A 84 -18.07 11.08 -14.05
N PRO A 85 -16.82 10.62 -13.94
CA PRO A 85 -15.75 11.08 -14.81
C PRO A 85 -16.00 10.69 -16.27
N ASP A 86 -15.70 11.60 -17.20
CA ASP A 86 -15.83 11.36 -18.64
C ASP A 86 -14.76 10.40 -19.20
N LYS A 87 -13.70 10.19 -18.43
CA LYS A 87 -12.57 9.32 -18.81
C LYS A 87 -12.23 8.35 -17.69
N PRO A 88 -11.70 7.17 -18.02
CA PRO A 88 -11.16 6.27 -17.04
C PRO A 88 -10.10 6.98 -16.17
N PHE A 89 -10.08 6.66 -14.91
CA PHE A 89 -9.11 7.17 -13.97
C PHE A 89 -8.57 6.03 -13.11
N GLY A 90 -7.61 6.32 -12.26
CA GLY A 90 -7.05 5.31 -11.37
C GLY A 90 -6.01 5.90 -10.45
N TRP A 91 -5.27 5.01 -9.82
CA TRP A 91 -4.18 5.38 -8.91
C TRP A 91 -2.91 4.66 -9.28
N MET A 92 -1.79 5.33 -9.07
CA MET A 92 -0.50 4.69 -9.14
C MET A 92 -0.34 3.69 -7.98
N VAL A 93 -0.04 2.43 -8.28
CA VAL A 93 0.19 1.40 -7.24
C VAL A 93 1.64 1.40 -6.73
N TYR A 94 2.53 2.04 -7.47
CA TYR A 94 3.93 2.26 -7.10
C TYR A 94 4.33 3.71 -7.38
N SER A 95 5.39 4.18 -6.73
CA SER A 95 6.06 5.40 -7.17
C SER A 95 6.85 5.08 -8.43
N VAL A 96 6.56 5.77 -9.54
CA VAL A 96 7.12 5.46 -10.87
C VAL A 96 7.36 6.74 -11.67
N ARG A 97 8.41 6.76 -12.46
CA ARG A 97 8.61 7.80 -13.47
C ARG A 97 7.94 7.39 -14.78
N ALA A 98 7.27 8.36 -15.40
CA ALA A 98 6.69 8.15 -16.71
C ALA A 98 7.76 8.01 -17.78
N SER A 99 7.44 7.23 -18.81
CA SER A 99 8.15 7.22 -20.08
C SER A 99 7.60 8.32 -21.01
N ALA A 100 8.41 8.83 -21.90
CA ALA A 100 7.97 9.79 -22.91
C ALA A 100 7.06 9.15 -23.97
N THR A 101 7.17 7.83 -24.19
CA THR A 101 6.40 7.07 -25.17
C THR A 101 5.91 5.76 -24.59
N ALA A 102 4.83 5.22 -25.15
CA ALA A 102 4.37 3.85 -24.83
C ALA A 102 5.48 2.83 -25.20
N GLY A 103 5.78 1.92 -24.29
CA GLY A 103 6.85 0.93 -24.46
C GLY A 103 8.26 1.46 -24.20
N GLY A 104 8.41 2.75 -23.96
CA GLY A 104 9.70 3.37 -23.72
C GLY A 104 10.21 3.17 -22.29
N THR A 105 11.49 3.46 -22.09
CA THR A 105 12.10 3.47 -20.76
C THR A 105 11.79 4.80 -20.06
N ALA A 106 11.50 4.75 -18.78
CA ALA A 106 11.32 5.95 -17.97
C ALA A 106 12.62 6.75 -17.91
N ALA A 107 12.55 8.03 -18.25
CA ALA A 107 13.70 8.92 -18.16
C ALA A 107 14.00 9.27 -16.70
N LYS A 108 15.30 9.48 -16.38
CA LYS A 108 15.71 9.87 -15.02
C LYS A 108 15.11 11.18 -14.56
N ASP A 109 14.87 12.10 -15.45
CA ASP A 109 14.24 13.40 -15.28
C ASP A 109 12.73 13.40 -15.60
N GLY A 110 12.19 12.24 -16.03
CA GLY A 110 10.77 12.07 -16.30
C GLY A 110 9.91 12.36 -15.08
N LYS A 111 8.66 12.78 -15.33
CA LYS A 111 7.68 13.05 -14.26
C LYS A 111 7.58 11.88 -13.31
N LEU A 112 7.84 12.13 -12.03
CA LEU A 112 7.62 11.16 -10.96
C LEU A 112 6.16 11.23 -10.50
N PHE A 113 5.49 10.10 -10.55
CA PHE A 113 4.19 9.88 -9.93
C PHE A 113 4.39 9.13 -8.61
N ALA A 114 3.81 9.65 -7.54
CA ALA A 114 3.87 9.01 -6.23
C ALA A 114 2.86 7.84 -6.16
N ARG A 115 3.14 6.86 -5.31
CA ARG A 115 2.16 5.82 -4.99
C ARG A 115 0.87 6.45 -4.48
N TYR A 116 -0.27 5.94 -4.94
CA TYR A 116 -1.63 6.42 -4.67
C TYR A 116 -1.98 7.80 -5.26
N GLN A 117 -1.10 8.38 -6.06
CA GLN A 117 -1.45 9.58 -6.81
C GLN A 117 -2.55 9.25 -7.81
N PRO A 118 -3.68 10.02 -7.82
CA PRO A 118 -4.72 9.85 -8.82
C PRO A 118 -4.21 10.28 -10.19
N ILE A 119 -4.66 9.57 -11.20
CA ILE A 119 -4.38 9.85 -12.62
C ILE A 119 -5.65 9.73 -13.44
N THR A 120 -5.70 10.46 -14.55
CA THR A 120 -6.71 10.29 -15.59
C THR A 120 -6.07 9.63 -16.80
N VAL A 121 -6.72 8.65 -17.37
CA VAL A 121 -6.26 8.00 -18.61
C VAL A 121 -6.75 8.82 -19.79
N LEU A 122 -5.82 9.39 -20.54
CA LEU A 122 -6.09 10.22 -21.71
C LEU A 122 -6.13 9.37 -23.00
N GLU A 123 -5.35 8.30 -23.04
CA GLU A 123 -5.18 7.41 -24.19
C GLU A 123 -4.63 6.07 -23.73
N GLU A 124 -4.99 5.02 -24.44
CA GLU A 124 -4.44 3.68 -24.28
C GLU A 124 -3.68 3.27 -25.52
N LYS A 125 -2.54 2.60 -25.34
CA LYS A 125 -1.76 2.05 -26.45
C LYS A 125 -1.08 0.76 -26.04
N THR A 126 -1.23 -0.29 -26.85
CA THR A 126 -0.49 -1.54 -26.65
C THR A 126 0.93 -1.39 -27.19
N SER A 127 1.91 -1.81 -26.40
CA SER A 127 3.30 -1.91 -26.80
C SER A 127 3.93 -3.15 -26.16
N GLY A 128 4.37 -4.10 -26.99
CA GLY A 128 4.68 -5.45 -26.56
C GLY A 128 3.44 -6.13 -25.96
N ASP A 129 3.63 -6.81 -24.83
CA ASP A 129 2.58 -7.52 -24.10
C ASP A 129 1.86 -6.63 -23.06
N LEU A 130 2.09 -5.32 -23.09
CA LEU A 130 1.55 -4.39 -22.10
C LEU A 130 0.67 -3.32 -22.73
N ILE A 131 -0.39 -2.99 -22.00
CA ILE A 131 -1.17 -1.77 -22.25
C ILE A 131 -0.45 -0.63 -21.52
N TRP A 132 -0.31 0.48 -22.22
CA TRP A 132 0.26 1.72 -21.74
C TRP A 132 -0.79 2.81 -21.68
N TYR A 133 -0.83 3.54 -20.60
CA TYR A 133 -1.74 4.64 -20.38
C TYR A 133 -1.01 5.97 -20.50
N ARG A 134 -1.51 6.86 -21.36
CA ARG A 134 -1.06 8.24 -21.38
C ARG A 134 -1.80 9.00 -20.27
N VAL A 135 -1.04 9.50 -19.32
CA VAL A 135 -1.56 10.18 -18.13
C VAL A 135 -1.19 11.67 -18.10
N GLY A 136 -0.55 12.16 -19.15
CA GLY A 136 -0.16 13.54 -19.36
C GLY A 136 0.53 13.71 -20.71
N GLU A 137 0.97 14.92 -21.01
CA GLU A 137 1.73 15.20 -22.22
C GLU A 137 3.09 14.48 -22.14
N ASN A 138 3.37 13.61 -23.12
CA ASN A 138 4.56 12.76 -23.13
C ASN A 138 4.80 11.98 -21.80
N GLN A 139 3.71 11.53 -21.17
CA GLN A 139 3.76 10.81 -19.91
C GLN A 139 2.98 9.51 -20.02
N TRP A 140 3.70 8.42 -20.18
CA TRP A 140 3.16 7.08 -20.32
C TRP A 140 3.58 6.19 -19.17
N VAL A 141 2.66 5.39 -18.68
CA VAL A 141 2.87 4.38 -17.63
C VAL A 141 2.25 3.06 -18.06
N ASP A 142 2.86 1.95 -17.73
CA ASP A 142 2.32 0.64 -18.06
C ASP A 142 1.20 0.22 -17.09
N GLN A 143 0.33 -0.66 -17.57
CA GLN A 143 -0.85 -1.14 -16.83
C GLN A 143 -0.53 -1.76 -15.46
N LYS A 144 0.66 -2.35 -15.28
CA LYS A 144 1.07 -2.96 -14.01
C LYS A 144 1.34 -1.93 -12.91
N LYS A 145 1.42 -0.66 -13.27
CA LYS A 145 1.68 0.46 -12.36
C LYS A 145 0.41 1.21 -11.95
N VAL A 146 -0.72 0.87 -12.54
CA VAL A 146 -1.99 1.59 -12.38
C VAL A 146 -3.07 0.64 -11.88
N ALA A 147 -3.76 1.03 -10.81
CA ALA A 147 -5.07 0.47 -10.47
C ALA A 147 -6.12 1.31 -11.20
N LEU A 148 -6.55 0.81 -12.35
CA LEU A 148 -7.55 1.49 -13.19
C LEU A 148 -8.95 1.32 -12.59
N VAL A 149 -9.72 2.41 -12.60
CA VAL A 149 -11.14 2.42 -12.26
C VAL A 149 -11.93 2.79 -13.50
N THR A 150 -12.85 1.91 -13.88
CA THR A 150 -13.84 2.21 -14.89
C THR A 150 -15.15 2.50 -14.17
N PRO A 151 -15.59 3.78 -14.13
CA PRO A 151 -16.81 4.12 -13.41
C PRO A 151 -18.01 3.35 -13.95
N ALA A 152 -18.74 2.70 -13.05
CA ALA A 152 -20.01 2.10 -13.41
C ALA A 152 -21.11 3.19 -13.54
N PRO A 153 -22.12 2.99 -14.40
CA PRO A 153 -23.25 3.87 -14.41
C PRO A 153 -23.98 3.81 -13.06
N ARG A 154 -24.59 4.92 -12.68
CA ARG A 154 -25.38 4.97 -11.44
C ARG A 154 -26.44 3.86 -11.45
N PRO A 155 -26.57 3.07 -10.36
CA PRO A 155 -27.58 2.03 -10.29
C PRO A 155 -29.00 2.59 -10.44
N ALA A 156 -29.88 1.81 -11.06
CA ALA A 156 -31.29 2.16 -11.18
C ALA A 156 -31.93 2.33 -9.78
N GLY A 157 -32.73 3.39 -9.61
CA GLY A 157 -33.39 3.69 -8.35
C GLY A 157 -32.57 4.56 -7.36
N VAL A 158 -31.32 4.86 -7.67
CA VAL A 158 -30.53 5.80 -6.88
C VAL A 158 -30.73 7.21 -7.41
N ALA A 159 -31.29 8.11 -6.61
CA ALA A 159 -31.54 9.49 -7.03
C ALA A 159 -30.23 10.30 -7.21
N PRO A 160 -30.22 11.34 -8.06
CA PRO A 160 -29.01 12.16 -8.27
C PRO A 160 -28.43 12.79 -6.99
N ALA A 161 -29.28 13.05 -5.99
CA ALA A 161 -28.84 13.61 -4.72
C ALA A 161 -28.32 12.56 -3.71
N ASP A 162 -28.55 11.29 -3.96
CA ASP A 162 -28.12 10.22 -3.07
C ASP A 162 -26.60 10.05 -3.16
N LYS A 163 -25.99 9.83 -2.00
CA LYS A 163 -24.59 9.43 -1.92
C LYS A 163 -24.51 7.92 -2.06
N TRP A 164 -23.69 7.46 -2.97
CA TRP A 164 -23.41 6.05 -3.17
C TRP A 164 -21.91 5.81 -3.39
N LEU A 165 -21.49 4.62 -3.10
CA LEU A 165 -20.09 4.19 -3.23
C LEU A 165 -20.05 3.07 -4.26
N ASP A 166 -19.17 3.21 -5.25
CA ASP A 166 -18.78 2.14 -6.16
C ASP A 166 -17.50 1.48 -5.60
N VAL A 167 -17.53 0.16 -5.41
CA VAL A 167 -16.44 -0.62 -4.79
C VAL A 167 -15.95 -1.69 -5.75
#